data_06ef1a9511c40af3068e8703ec340d20
#
_entry.id   06ef1a9511c40af3068e8703ec340d20
#
_cell.length_a   1.000
_cell.length_b   1.000
_cell.length_c   1.000
_cell.angle_alpha   90.00
_cell.angle_beta   90.00
_cell.angle_gamma   90.00
#
_symmetry.space_group_name_H-M   'P 1'
#
loop_
_entity.id
_entity.type
_entity.pdbx_description
1 polymer ?
#
loop_
_entity_poly.entity_id
_entity_poly.type
_entity_poly.pdbx_seq_one_letter_code
_entity_poly.pdbx_strand_id
1 'polypeptide(L)'
;MRYVFINRKDDDMGERKALVVGINDYPTCPLRGCCNDSEAIKDLLSNHGNGDPNFSVWKKDNVATKGELRGLIEKCFEGDADVALFYYSGHGHIDAVGGYLVTPDFSENDYGVSLQEILTIANKSKCKERIIILDSCYSGFMGSINTDGQNTANINEGVTIMTASRNSQTSMEVNGHGVFTSLLIEALNGGAADVTGHISIAGVYAFIDKALGPWEQRPVFKTNVTRFTSLREVQPQVDMTVLRKIVNYFKSEDYQYELNPSYEPTNRSEVVHNVIEPYANDENTAVFSDLQKLEGVGLVVPVGEEHMYYAAMNSKACELTAVGKQYWRLVKEGRI
;
A
#
# COMPACT_ATOMS: atom_id res chain seq x y z
N MET A 1 38.99 21.89 -5.99
CA MET A 1 37.62 21.71 -6.48
C MET A 1 36.79 21.20 -5.30
N ARG A 2 35.96 22.04 -4.69
CA ARG A 2 35.10 21.65 -3.56
C ARG A 2 33.83 21.04 -4.15
N TYR A 3 33.60 19.78 -3.86
CA TYR A 3 32.30 19.15 -4.11
C TYR A 3 31.31 19.73 -3.11
N VAL A 4 30.37 20.53 -3.62
CA VAL A 4 29.21 20.98 -2.86
C VAL A 4 28.23 19.80 -2.88
N PHE A 5 28.18 19.08 -1.76
CA PHE A 5 27.04 18.19 -1.49
C PHE A 5 25.82 19.08 -1.33
N ILE A 6 24.92 19.04 -2.30
CA ILE A 6 23.58 19.58 -2.14
C ILE A 6 22.86 18.63 -1.17
N ASN A 7 22.89 18.94 0.11
CA ASN A 7 21.92 18.42 1.06
C ASN A 7 20.54 18.81 0.53
N ARG A 8 19.81 17.86 -0.06
CA ARG A 8 18.35 17.94 -0.07
C ARG A 8 17.94 17.83 1.39
N LYS A 9 17.52 18.92 1.96
CA LYS A 9 16.96 18.96 3.30
C LYS A 9 15.72 18.07 3.33
N ASP A 10 15.66 17.22 4.34
CA ASP A 10 14.51 16.43 4.79
C ASP A 10 13.36 17.32 5.34
N ASP A 11 13.24 18.57 4.90
CA ASP A 11 12.34 19.60 5.43
C ASP A 11 10.92 19.55 4.81
N ASP A 12 10.56 18.50 4.02
CA ASP A 12 9.24 18.41 3.37
C ASP A 12 8.43 17.14 3.75
N MET A 13 8.86 16.39 4.74
CA MET A 13 8.05 15.34 5.37
C MET A 13 7.22 15.97 6.47
N GLY A 14 6.04 16.47 6.13
CA GLY A 14 5.09 17.02 7.08
C GLY A 14 4.69 16.03 8.18
N GLU A 15 4.01 16.50 9.23
CA GLU A 15 3.62 15.67 10.37
C GLU A 15 2.71 14.50 9.93
N ARG A 16 3.14 13.28 10.26
CA ARG A 16 2.39 12.04 10.03
C ARG A 16 2.13 11.37 11.35
N LYS A 17 0.86 11.18 11.69
CA LYS A 17 0.47 10.59 12.97
C LYS A 17 -0.55 9.47 12.80
N ALA A 18 -0.48 8.47 13.67
CA ALA A 18 -1.40 7.36 13.67
C ALA A 18 -1.86 7.00 15.08
N LEU A 19 -3.15 6.75 15.23
CA LEU A 19 -3.74 6.08 16.38
C LEU A 19 -4.04 4.63 16.00
N VAL A 20 -3.49 3.69 16.76
CA VAL A 20 -3.67 2.25 16.54
C VAL A 20 -4.28 1.64 17.79
N VAL A 21 -5.48 1.08 17.65
CA VAL A 21 -6.27 0.54 18.78
C VAL A 21 -6.57 -0.93 18.55
N GLY A 22 -6.29 -1.78 19.56
CA GLY A 22 -6.70 -3.17 19.62
C GLY A 22 -7.46 -3.46 20.93
N ILE A 23 -8.64 -4.06 20.86
CA ILE A 23 -9.42 -4.40 22.07
C ILE A 23 -9.72 -5.88 22.09
N ASN A 24 -9.13 -6.58 23.08
CA ASN A 24 -9.39 -7.99 23.40
C ASN A 24 -10.33 -8.15 24.59
N ASP A 25 -10.23 -7.27 25.60
CA ASP A 25 -10.82 -7.44 26.92
C ASP A 25 -12.28 -6.95 26.94
N TYR A 26 -13.18 -7.75 26.37
CA TYR A 26 -14.63 -7.54 26.47
C TYR A 26 -15.22 -8.43 27.57
N PRO A 27 -16.15 -7.91 28.40
CA PRO A 27 -16.70 -8.66 29.55
C PRO A 27 -17.41 -9.97 29.18
N THR A 28 -18.07 -10.03 28.03
CA THR A 28 -18.87 -11.19 27.63
C THR A 28 -18.33 -11.97 26.45
N CYS A 29 -17.60 -11.32 25.54
CA CYS A 29 -17.08 -11.93 24.30
C CYS A 29 -15.63 -11.49 24.07
N PRO A 30 -14.66 -11.96 24.86
CA PRO A 30 -13.26 -11.56 24.70
C PRO A 30 -12.70 -12.05 23.36
N LEU A 31 -11.83 -11.23 22.76
CA LEU A 31 -11.06 -11.53 21.57
C LEU A 31 -9.62 -11.85 21.94
N ARG A 32 -8.81 -12.34 20.99
CA ARG A 32 -7.41 -12.72 21.27
C ARG A 32 -6.40 -12.06 20.31
N GLY A 33 -6.80 -11.76 19.08
CA GLY A 33 -5.92 -11.27 18.04
C GLY A 33 -5.75 -9.75 17.98
N CYS A 34 -6.69 -8.95 18.49
CA CYS A 34 -6.75 -7.51 18.23
C CYS A 34 -5.56 -6.71 18.79
N CYS A 35 -5.04 -7.11 19.96
CA CYS A 35 -3.83 -6.49 20.52
C CYS A 35 -2.56 -6.90 19.76
N ASN A 36 -2.51 -8.10 19.17
CA ASN A 36 -1.44 -8.50 18.26
C ASN A 36 -1.52 -7.71 16.96
N ASP A 37 -2.73 -7.51 16.43
CA ASP A 37 -2.98 -6.70 15.25
C ASP A 37 -2.48 -5.27 15.45
N SER A 38 -2.85 -4.65 16.56
CA SER A 38 -2.43 -3.28 16.89
C SER A 38 -0.92 -3.16 17.01
N GLU A 39 -0.22 -4.15 17.61
CA GLU A 39 1.24 -4.16 17.71
C GLU A 39 1.89 -4.26 16.33
N ALA A 40 1.45 -5.21 15.50
CA ALA A 40 2.00 -5.40 14.16
C ALA A 40 1.82 -4.15 13.27
N ILE A 41 0.62 -3.54 13.31
CA ILE A 41 0.34 -2.32 12.54
C ILE A 41 1.17 -1.13 13.06
N LYS A 42 1.30 -0.97 14.37
CA LYS A 42 2.18 0.06 14.96
C LYS A 42 3.62 -0.10 14.46
N ASP A 43 4.18 -1.30 14.50
CA ASP A 43 5.58 -1.54 14.09
C ASP A 43 5.79 -1.22 12.60
N LEU A 44 4.85 -1.61 11.74
CA LEU A 44 4.90 -1.34 10.32
C LEU A 44 4.73 0.14 9.97
N LEU A 45 3.88 0.86 10.69
CA LEU A 45 3.67 2.29 10.44
C LEU A 45 4.77 3.16 11.05
N SER A 46 5.45 2.73 12.11
CA SER A 46 6.48 3.52 12.79
C SER A 46 7.70 3.79 11.91
N ASN A 47 8.04 2.85 11.01
CA ASN A 47 9.23 2.97 10.17
C ASN A 47 8.96 2.53 8.72
N HIS A 48 9.69 3.13 7.80
CA HIS A 48 9.84 2.64 6.43
C HIS A 48 10.60 1.31 6.39
N GLY A 49 10.61 0.63 5.25
CA GLY A 49 11.32 -0.65 5.08
C GLY A 49 12.84 -0.56 5.20
N ASN A 50 13.41 0.62 5.02
CA ASN A 50 14.83 0.91 5.23
C ASN A 50 15.18 1.30 6.68
N GLY A 51 14.18 1.38 7.58
CA GLY A 51 14.34 1.75 8.99
C GLY A 51 14.18 3.24 9.29
N ASP A 52 14.00 4.10 8.30
CA ASP A 52 13.75 5.52 8.51
C ASP A 52 12.41 5.75 9.22
N PRO A 53 12.30 6.77 10.10
CA PRO A 53 11.04 7.12 10.76
C PRO A 53 9.92 7.41 9.76
N ASN A 54 8.68 7.02 10.09
CA ASN A 54 7.51 7.22 9.23
C ASN A 54 6.39 7.94 10.01
N PHE A 55 5.49 7.20 10.68
CA PHE A 55 4.43 7.80 11.50
C PHE A 55 4.85 7.96 12.96
N SER A 56 4.41 9.04 13.61
CA SER A 56 4.31 9.11 15.06
C SER A 56 3.10 8.29 15.50
N VAL A 57 3.31 7.09 16.04
CA VAL A 57 2.24 6.12 16.33
C VAL A 57 1.89 6.11 17.83
N TRP A 58 0.61 6.29 18.13
CA TRP A 58 0.04 6.09 19.47
C TRP A 58 -0.71 4.78 19.49
N LYS A 59 -0.15 3.76 20.09
CA LYS A 59 -0.82 2.49 20.31
C LYS A 59 -1.59 2.52 21.62
N LYS A 60 -2.83 2.01 21.61
CA LYS A 60 -3.70 1.85 22.75
C LYS A 60 -4.37 0.47 22.71
N ASP A 61 -4.07 -0.35 23.69
CA ASP A 61 -4.72 -1.65 23.85
C ASP A 61 -5.81 -1.57 24.92
N ASN A 62 -6.86 -2.36 24.74
CA ASN A 62 -7.92 -2.57 25.70
C ASN A 62 -8.52 -1.26 26.23
N VAL A 63 -8.78 -0.32 25.33
CA VAL A 63 -9.46 0.93 25.67
C VAL A 63 -10.80 0.58 26.31
N ALA A 64 -11.01 1.01 27.55
CA ALA A 64 -12.07 0.48 28.42
C ALA A 64 -13.45 1.13 28.16
N THR A 65 -13.49 2.36 27.67
CA THR A 65 -14.73 3.12 27.59
C THR A 65 -14.92 3.85 26.26
N LYS A 66 -16.18 4.07 25.88
CA LYS A 66 -16.59 4.90 24.76
C LYS A 66 -15.98 6.29 24.81
N GLY A 67 -16.03 6.93 25.99
CA GLY A 67 -15.49 8.27 26.18
C GLY A 67 -14.00 8.36 25.91
N GLU A 68 -13.24 7.36 26.38
CA GLU A 68 -11.80 7.27 26.13
C GLU A 68 -11.51 7.06 24.65
N LEU A 69 -12.15 6.08 23.98
CA LEU A 69 -11.94 5.81 22.56
C LEU A 69 -12.27 7.04 21.72
N ARG A 70 -13.40 7.69 21.98
CA ARG A 70 -13.81 8.91 21.28
C ARG A 70 -12.77 10.02 21.44
N GLY A 71 -12.31 10.29 22.67
CA GLY A 71 -11.30 11.33 22.95
C GLY A 71 -9.96 11.05 22.24
N LEU A 72 -9.55 9.77 22.12
CA LEU A 72 -8.38 9.37 21.37
C LEU A 72 -8.54 9.63 19.86
N ILE A 73 -9.72 9.33 19.30
CA ILE A 73 -10.03 9.59 17.89
C ILE A 73 -10.06 11.11 17.60
N GLU A 74 -10.69 11.91 18.48
CA GLU A 74 -10.68 13.37 18.37
C GLU A 74 -9.24 13.91 18.35
N LYS A 75 -8.40 13.47 19.27
CA LYS A 75 -6.99 13.85 19.33
C LYS A 75 -6.18 13.38 18.11
N CYS A 76 -6.48 12.23 17.56
CA CYS A 76 -5.84 11.75 16.33
C CYS A 76 -6.09 12.68 15.16
N PHE A 77 -7.32 13.18 15.01
CA PHE A 77 -7.70 14.05 13.91
C PHE A 77 -7.63 15.56 14.24
N GLU A 78 -7.11 15.94 15.41
CA GLU A 78 -6.85 17.34 15.79
C GLU A 78 -5.63 17.90 15.05
N GLY A 79 -5.59 19.21 14.80
CA GLY A 79 -4.46 19.89 14.15
C GLY A 79 -4.51 19.78 12.63
N ASP A 80 -3.35 20.01 11.99
CA ASP A 80 -3.19 20.19 10.54
C ASP A 80 -2.11 19.29 9.93
N ALA A 81 -1.88 18.14 10.55
CA ALA A 81 -0.93 17.12 10.06
C ALA A 81 -1.18 16.77 8.58
N ASP A 82 -0.12 16.40 7.86
CA ASP A 82 -0.26 15.95 6.47
C ASP A 82 -1.04 14.66 6.36
N VAL A 83 -0.80 13.71 7.30
CA VAL A 83 -1.55 12.46 7.35
C VAL A 83 -1.94 12.15 8.80
N ALA A 84 -3.23 11.90 9.04
CA ALA A 84 -3.73 11.33 10.28
C ALA A 84 -4.41 10.00 9.99
N LEU A 85 -3.93 8.91 10.62
CA LEU A 85 -4.43 7.57 10.41
C LEU A 85 -5.04 7.03 11.70
N PHE A 86 -6.24 6.49 11.62
CA PHE A 86 -6.88 5.73 12.69
C PHE A 86 -7.06 4.27 12.24
N TYR A 87 -6.45 3.34 12.99
CA TYR A 87 -6.64 1.91 12.85
C TYR A 87 -7.33 1.35 14.09
N TYR A 88 -8.28 0.45 13.89
CA TYR A 88 -9.00 -0.25 14.95
C TYR A 88 -9.15 -1.73 14.62
N SER A 89 -8.86 -2.59 15.62
CA SER A 89 -9.18 -4.02 15.62
C SER A 89 -9.97 -4.36 16.89
N GLY A 90 -11.17 -4.92 16.74
CA GLY A 90 -12.08 -5.20 17.84
C GLY A 90 -13.50 -5.54 17.38
N HIS A 91 -14.41 -5.65 18.35
CA HIS A 91 -15.82 -5.86 18.02
C HIS A 91 -16.46 -4.66 17.33
N GLY A 92 -17.30 -4.97 16.35
CA GLY A 92 -18.25 -4.04 15.73
C GLY A 92 -19.67 -4.50 15.95
N HIS A 93 -20.60 -3.56 15.99
CA HIS A 93 -22.03 -3.79 16.09
C HIS A 93 -22.81 -2.95 15.08
N ILE A 94 -23.95 -3.46 14.63
CA ILE A 94 -24.90 -2.72 13.78
C ILE A 94 -26.29 -2.85 14.36
N ASP A 95 -27.01 -1.74 14.40
CA ASP A 95 -28.43 -1.68 14.73
C ASP A 95 -29.21 -0.89 13.66
N ALA A 96 -30.47 -0.55 13.96
CA ALA A 96 -31.32 0.21 13.04
C ALA A 96 -30.85 1.67 12.82
N VAL A 97 -30.00 2.20 13.70
CA VAL A 97 -29.49 3.58 13.65
C VAL A 97 -28.15 3.65 12.94
N GLY A 98 -27.31 2.61 13.08
CA GLY A 98 -25.99 2.61 12.45
C GLY A 98 -25.04 1.53 12.92
N GLY A 99 -23.77 1.70 12.55
CA GLY A 99 -22.66 0.86 12.99
C GLY A 99 -21.85 1.52 14.11
N TYR A 100 -21.23 0.69 14.94
CA TYR A 100 -20.48 1.12 16.13
C TYR A 100 -19.18 0.33 16.24
N LEU A 101 -18.11 0.98 16.69
CA LEU A 101 -16.97 0.32 17.29
C LEU A 101 -17.29 0.06 18.75
N VAL A 102 -17.37 -1.22 19.11
CA VAL A 102 -17.82 -1.62 20.45
C VAL A 102 -16.70 -1.37 21.46
N THR A 103 -17.08 -0.83 22.62
CA THR A 103 -16.18 -0.66 23.77
C THR A 103 -16.58 -1.56 24.93
N PRO A 104 -15.65 -1.96 25.82
CA PRO A 104 -15.97 -2.88 26.93
C PRO A 104 -17.10 -2.42 27.88
N ASP A 105 -17.35 -1.11 27.97
CA ASP A 105 -18.42 -0.50 28.78
C ASP A 105 -19.78 -0.48 28.09
N PHE A 106 -19.93 -1.23 26.97
CA PHE A 106 -21.18 -1.25 26.21
C PHE A 106 -22.39 -1.67 27.06
N SER A 107 -23.54 -1.09 26.75
CA SER A 107 -24.83 -1.43 27.37
C SER A 107 -25.92 -1.48 26.30
N GLU A 108 -27.12 -1.90 26.68
CA GLU A 108 -28.28 -1.88 25.79
C GLU A 108 -28.50 -0.44 25.27
N ASN A 109 -28.52 -0.27 23.94
CA ASN A 109 -28.63 1.00 23.22
C ASN A 109 -27.42 1.96 23.31
N ASP A 110 -26.31 1.55 23.92
CA ASP A 110 -25.04 2.30 23.86
C ASP A 110 -23.86 1.31 23.69
N TYR A 111 -23.55 1.02 22.44
CA TYR A 111 -22.58 -0.02 22.08
C TYR A 111 -21.12 0.48 22.05
N GLY A 112 -20.92 1.80 21.96
CA GLY A 112 -19.58 2.38 21.82
C GLY A 112 -19.58 3.60 20.88
N VAL A 113 -18.48 3.85 20.19
CA VAL A 113 -18.33 5.00 19.27
C VAL A 113 -19.00 4.69 17.94
N SER A 114 -19.99 5.50 17.54
CA SER A 114 -20.68 5.31 16.27
C SER A 114 -19.77 5.64 15.08
N LEU A 115 -19.93 4.90 13.99
CA LEU A 115 -19.17 5.16 12.75
C LEU A 115 -19.50 6.55 12.19
N GLN A 116 -20.70 7.07 12.45
CA GLN A 116 -21.12 8.43 12.08
C GLN A 116 -20.34 9.51 12.88
N GLU A 117 -20.10 9.28 14.18
CA GLU A 117 -19.26 10.18 14.99
C GLU A 117 -17.82 10.22 14.46
N ILE A 118 -17.23 9.06 14.17
CA ILE A 118 -15.88 8.95 13.62
C ILE A 118 -15.77 9.74 12.29
N LEU A 119 -16.73 9.52 11.39
CA LEU A 119 -16.76 10.20 10.11
C LEU A 119 -16.95 11.72 10.28
N THR A 120 -17.77 12.14 11.23
CA THR A 120 -17.99 13.55 11.54
C THR A 120 -16.71 14.21 12.05
N ILE A 121 -15.97 13.54 12.93
CA ILE A 121 -14.68 14.01 13.46
C ILE A 121 -13.66 14.13 12.31
N ALA A 122 -13.52 13.08 11.48
CA ALA A 122 -12.61 13.08 10.34
C ALA A 122 -12.96 14.17 9.31
N ASN A 123 -14.23 14.38 9.00
CA ASN A 123 -14.68 15.41 8.05
C ASN A 123 -14.44 16.84 8.56
N LYS A 124 -14.43 17.07 9.87
CA LYS A 124 -14.14 18.37 10.50
C LYS A 124 -12.64 18.64 10.70
N SER A 125 -11.81 17.63 10.57
CA SER A 125 -10.37 17.73 10.74
C SER A 125 -9.73 18.64 9.69
N LYS A 126 -8.67 19.35 10.08
CA LYS A 126 -7.82 20.15 9.20
C LYS A 126 -6.61 19.37 8.67
N CYS A 127 -6.39 18.13 9.13
CA CYS A 127 -5.36 17.26 8.55
C CYS A 127 -5.60 17.10 7.05
N LYS A 128 -4.54 17.07 6.24
CA LYS A 128 -4.69 17.03 4.78
C LYS A 128 -5.25 15.69 4.32
N GLU A 129 -4.71 14.57 4.82
CA GLU A 129 -5.27 13.23 4.58
C GLU A 129 -5.70 12.60 5.91
N ARG A 130 -6.91 12.04 5.93
CA ARG A 130 -7.51 11.33 7.07
C ARG A 130 -7.84 9.94 6.63
N ILE A 131 -7.15 8.96 7.19
CA ILE A 131 -7.27 7.56 6.81
C ILE A 131 -7.89 6.79 7.97
N ILE A 132 -8.96 6.06 7.69
CA ILE A 132 -9.67 5.23 8.67
C ILE A 132 -9.61 3.79 8.18
N ILE A 133 -8.99 2.91 8.98
CA ILE A 133 -8.88 1.47 8.69
C ILE A 133 -9.52 0.70 9.85
N LEU A 134 -10.55 -0.07 9.56
CA LEU A 134 -11.32 -0.79 10.58
C LEU A 134 -11.34 -2.29 10.31
N ASP A 135 -10.73 -3.06 11.20
CA ASP A 135 -10.85 -4.51 11.27
C ASP A 135 -11.87 -4.87 12.35
N SER A 136 -13.13 -4.80 12.00
CA SER A 136 -14.24 -5.18 12.87
C SER A 136 -15.42 -5.68 12.07
N CYS A 137 -16.21 -6.56 12.71
CA CYS A 137 -17.47 -7.02 12.14
C CYS A 137 -18.36 -5.82 11.81
N TYR A 138 -19.05 -5.85 10.66
CA TYR A 138 -20.01 -4.81 10.22
C TYR A 138 -19.39 -3.41 9.97
N SER A 139 -18.08 -3.23 10.07
CA SER A 139 -17.44 -1.95 9.76
C SER A 139 -17.70 -1.48 8.32
N GLY A 140 -17.98 -2.39 7.40
CA GLY A 140 -18.41 -2.09 6.04
C GLY A 140 -19.69 -1.22 5.94
N PHE A 141 -20.51 -1.15 7.00
CA PHE A 141 -21.65 -0.24 7.09
C PHE A 141 -21.23 1.24 7.06
N MET A 142 -20.01 1.57 7.49
CA MET A 142 -19.49 2.94 7.39
C MET A 142 -19.53 3.50 5.96
N GLY A 143 -19.38 2.62 4.98
CA GLY A 143 -19.57 2.96 3.57
C GLY A 143 -21.02 3.25 3.15
N SER A 144 -21.99 3.02 4.01
CA SER A 144 -23.44 3.13 3.72
C SER A 144 -24.16 4.11 4.65
N ILE A 145 -23.42 4.91 5.44
CA ILE A 145 -24.02 5.84 6.40
C ILE A 145 -24.82 6.90 5.66
N ASN A 146 -26.10 6.97 5.98
CA ASN A 146 -27.06 7.93 5.42
C ASN A 146 -27.15 9.19 6.25
N THR A 147 -27.01 10.34 5.60
CA THR A 147 -27.47 11.62 6.16
C THR A 147 -28.87 12.00 5.67
N ASP A 148 -29.35 11.41 4.54
CA ASP A 148 -30.60 11.82 3.87
C ASP A 148 -31.42 10.64 3.31
N GLY A 149 -31.36 9.45 3.94
CA GLY A 149 -32.13 8.29 3.49
C GLY A 149 -31.63 7.61 2.19
N GLN A 150 -30.51 8.05 1.66
CA GLN A 150 -29.80 7.40 0.55
C GLN A 150 -28.50 6.76 1.07
N ASN A 151 -28.16 5.57 0.59
CA ASN A 151 -26.97 4.80 1.02
C ASN A 151 -25.62 5.46 0.61
N THR A 152 -25.39 6.72 1.00
CA THR A 152 -24.20 7.50 0.63
C THR A 152 -23.52 8.06 1.88
N ALA A 153 -22.32 7.59 2.20
CA ALA A 153 -21.46 8.29 3.16
C ALA A 153 -20.88 9.54 2.50
N ASN A 154 -21.19 10.73 3.04
CA ASN A 154 -20.55 11.95 2.62
C ASN A 154 -19.15 12.01 3.24
N ILE A 155 -18.13 11.82 2.40
CA ILE A 155 -16.72 11.99 2.78
C ILE A 155 -16.17 13.26 2.15
N ASN A 156 -15.61 14.13 2.99
CA ASN A 156 -14.96 15.36 2.53
C ASN A 156 -13.66 15.04 1.80
N GLU A 157 -13.15 15.99 1.02
CA GLU A 157 -11.84 15.87 0.38
C GLU A 157 -10.76 15.53 1.42
N GLY A 158 -9.87 14.60 1.08
CA GLY A 158 -8.81 14.10 1.93
C GLY A 158 -9.22 12.96 2.87
N VAL A 159 -10.46 12.45 2.82
CA VAL A 159 -10.88 11.30 3.65
C VAL A 159 -10.84 10.00 2.85
N THR A 160 -10.21 8.99 3.45
CA THR A 160 -10.20 7.60 2.95
C THR A 160 -10.67 6.66 4.05
N ILE A 161 -11.53 5.73 3.70
CA ILE A 161 -12.06 4.69 4.57
C ILE A 161 -11.78 3.33 3.94
N MET A 162 -11.19 2.44 4.70
CA MET A 162 -11.03 1.02 4.34
C MET A 162 -11.49 0.17 5.52
N THR A 163 -12.38 -0.77 5.27
CA THR A 163 -12.93 -1.61 6.35
C THR A 163 -12.96 -3.06 5.93
N ALA A 164 -12.85 -3.98 6.90
CA ALA A 164 -13.15 -5.39 6.68
C ALA A 164 -14.58 -5.56 6.11
N SER A 165 -14.91 -6.74 5.64
CA SER A 165 -16.18 -7.01 4.93
C SER A 165 -17.44 -6.79 5.78
N ARG A 166 -18.59 -6.68 5.12
CA ARG A 166 -19.88 -6.37 5.75
C ARG A 166 -20.50 -7.50 6.60
N ASN A 167 -20.19 -8.75 6.29
CA ASN A 167 -20.74 -9.90 7.04
C ASN A 167 -19.58 -10.75 7.54
N SER A 168 -19.33 -10.74 8.82
CA SER A 168 -18.44 -11.71 9.41
C SER A 168 -19.18 -13.05 9.59
N GLN A 169 -18.82 -14.03 8.84
CA GLN A 169 -18.67 -15.34 9.47
C GLN A 169 -17.55 -15.16 10.50
N THR A 170 -17.77 -15.71 11.69
CA THR A 170 -16.81 -15.75 12.81
C THR A 170 -15.38 -15.49 12.37
N SER A 171 -14.80 -14.39 12.82
CA SER A 171 -13.45 -13.96 12.45
C SER A 171 -12.49 -15.13 12.66
N MET A 172 -12.12 -15.79 11.56
CA MET A 172 -11.06 -16.79 11.60
C MET A 172 -9.76 -16.05 11.86
N GLU A 173 -9.16 -16.30 13.00
CA GLU A 173 -7.80 -15.85 13.29
C GLU A 173 -6.84 -16.75 12.51
N VAL A 174 -5.96 -16.16 11.74
CA VAL A 174 -4.85 -16.83 11.08
C VAL A 174 -3.57 -16.37 11.74
N ASN A 175 -2.82 -17.31 12.32
CA ASN A 175 -1.58 -17.01 13.05
C ASN A 175 -1.72 -15.96 14.18
N GLY A 176 -2.89 -15.89 14.83
CA GLY A 176 -3.15 -14.95 15.91
C GLY A 176 -3.51 -13.53 15.46
N HIS A 177 -3.88 -13.35 14.20
CA HIS A 177 -4.34 -12.10 13.58
C HIS A 177 -5.70 -12.30 12.89
N GLY A 178 -6.50 -11.25 12.80
CA GLY A 178 -7.67 -11.24 11.91
C GLY A 178 -7.24 -11.40 10.44
N VAL A 179 -8.07 -12.07 9.62
CA VAL A 179 -7.77 -12.30 8.20
C VAL A 179 -7.48 -10.98 7.46
N PHE A 180 -8.31 -9.95 7.68
CA PHE A 180 -8.12 -8.65 7.05
C PHE A 180 -6.78 -8.02 7.47
N THR A 181 -6.47 -8.03 8.77
CA THR A 181 -5.20 -7.47 9.27
C THR A 181 -4.01 -8.31 8.82
N SER A 182 -4.11 -9.64 8.72
CA SER A 182 -3.04 -10.46 8.13
C SER A 182 -2.69 -10.00 6.72
N LEU A 183 -3.69 -9.78 5.87
CA LEU A 183 -3.49 -9.28 4.50
C LEU A 183 -2.97 -7.82 4.48
N LEU A 184 -3.42 -6.98 5.42
CA LEU A 184 -2.90 -5.62 5.58
C LEU A 184 -1.41 -5.62 5.96
N ILE A 185 -0.99 -6.52 6.85
CA ILE A 185 0.41 -6.74 7.23
C ILE A 185 1.24 -7.15 6.01
N GLU A 186 0.77 -8.12 5.23
CA GLU A 186 1.45 -8.56 4.00
C GLU A 186 1.57 -7.42 2.97
N ALA A 187 0.49 -6.67 2.78
CA ALA A 187 0.47 -5.51 1.89
C ALA A 187 1.52 -4.45 2.30
N LEU A 188 1.57 -4.11 3.61
CA LEU A 188 2.51 -3.12 4.15
C LEU A 188 3.96 -3.64 4.21
N ASN A 189 4.19 -4.95 4.21
CA ASN A 189 5.51 -5.56 4.09
C ASN A 189 6.06 -5.62 2.65
N GLY A 190 5.33 -5.05 1.69
CA GLY A 190 5.79 -4.91 0.31
C GLY A 190 4.87 -5.55 -0.71
N GLY A 191 3.87 -6.37 -0.30
CA GLY A 191 2.94 -7.00 -1.24
C GLY A 191 2.13 -6.00 -2.06
N ALA A 192 1.88 -4.80 -1.53
CA ALA A 192 1.18 -3.72 -2.21
C ALA A 192 2.11 -2.62 -2.76
N ALA A 193 3.43 -2.85 -2.75
CA ALA A 193 4.39 -1.86 -3.24
C ALA A 193 4.34 -1.77 -4.77
N ASP A 194 4.41 -0.55 -5.28
CA ASP A 194 4.66 -0.31 -6.69
C ASP A 194 6.14 -0.58 -7.05
N VAL A 195 6.50 -0.44 -8.31
CA VAL A 195 7.87 -0.68 -8.80
C VAL A 195 8.90 0.20 -8.09
N THR A 196 8.50 1.37 -7.61
CA THR A 196 9.36 2.33 -6.90
C THR A 196 9.42 2.11 -5.39
N GLY A 197 8.68 1.12 -4.88
CA GLY A 197 8.64 0.77 -3.46
C GLY A 197 7.61 1.53 -2.62
N HIS A 198 6.75 2.36 -3.23
CA HIS A 198 5.71 3.10 -2.53
C HIS A 198 4.47 2.24 -2.30
N ILE A 199 3.94 2.27 -1.08
CA ILE A 199 2.72 1.56 -0.69
C ILE A 199 1.63 2.59 -0.37
N SER A 200 0.67 2.76 -1.28
CA SER A 200 -0.49 3.63 -1.06
C SER A 200 -1.66 2.84 -0.45
N ILE A 201 -2.62 3.54 0.19
CA ILE A 201 -3.83 2.90 0.71
C ILE A 201 -4.67 2.25 -0.41
N ALA A 202 -4.66 2.81 -1.62
CA ALA A 202 -5.31 2.21 -2.78
C ALA A 202 -4.59 0.93 -3.24
N GLY A 203 -3.26 0.91 -3.21
CA GLY A 203 -2.45 -0.30 -3.46
C GLY A 203 -2.75 -1.40 -2.45
N VAL A 204 -2.83 -1.04 -1.16
CA VAL A 204 -3.22 -1.97 -0.09
C VAL A 204 -4.61 -2.57 -0.36
N TYR A 205 -5.61 -1.73 -0.70
CA TYR A 205 -6.94 -2.22 -1.05
C TYR A 205 -6.90 -3.20 -2.24
N ALA A 206 -6.20 -2.84 -3.31
CA ALA A 206 -6.09 -3.68 -4.50
C ALA A 206 -5.42 -5.03 -4.21
N PHE A 207 -4.40 -5.03 -3.35
CA PHE A 207 -3.74 -6.25 -2.88
C PHE A 207 -4.70 -7.15 -2.11
N ILE A 208 -5.42 -6.60 -1.11
CA ILE A 208 -6.37 -7.34 -0.28
C ILE A 208 -7.53 -7.86 -1.13
N ASP A 209 -8.11 -7.04 -2.01
CA ASP A 209 -9.21 -7.44 -2.91
C ASP A 209 -8.82 -8.61 -3.81
N LYS A 210 -7.59 -8.60 -4.34
CA LYS A 210 -7.05 -9.70 -5.15
C LYS A 210 -6.78 -10.97 -4.34
N ALA A 211 -6.29 -10.84 -3.10
CA ALA A 211 -5.98 -11.96 -2.23
C ALA A 211 -7.23 -12.70 -1.76
N LEU A 212 -8.31 -11.98 -1.46
CA LEU A 212 -9.59 -12.57 -1.03
C LEU A 212 -10.32 -13.31 -2.16
N GLY A 213 -10.07 -12.98 -3.43
CA GLY A 213 -10.67 -13.66 -4.57
C GLY A 213 -12.19 -13.38 -4.74
N PRO A 214 -12.86 -14.06 -5.70
CA PRO A 214 -14.25 -13.74 -6.07
C PRO A 214 -15.31 -14.30 -5.11
N TRP A 215 -14.96 -15.23 -4.24
CA TRP A 215 -15.91 -15.96 -3.37
C TRP A 215 -15.95 -15.44 -1.94
N GLU A 216 -15.01 -14.60 -1.55
CA GLU A 216 -14.95 -14.01 -0.23
C GLU A 216 -15.53 -12.60 -0.21
N GLN A 217 -15.93 -12.17 0.99
CA GLN A 217 -16.50 -10.84 1.14
C GLN A 217 -15.40 -9.78 1.06
N ARG A 218 -15.56 -8.88 0.10
CA ARG A 218 -14.60 -7.82 -0.18
C ARG A 218 -14.63 -6.72 0.87
N PRO A 219 -13.47 -6.15 1.21
CA PRO A 219 -13.42 -4.96 2.03
C PRO A 219 -14.14 -3.79 1.36
N VAL A 220 -14.65 -2.88 2.17
CA VAL A 220 -15.20 -1.63 1.65
C VAL A 220 -14.08 -0.60 1.55
N PHE A 221 -13.96 0.04 0.40
CA PHE A 221 -13.03 1.13 0.17
C PHE A 221 -13.77 2.34 -0.38
N LYS A 222 -13.66 3.47 0.32
CA LYS A 222 -14.17 4.77 -0.12
C LYS A 222 -13.13 5.83 0.07
N THR A 223 -12.96 6.68 -0.92
CA THR A 223 -11.94 7.73 -0.89
C THR A 223 -12.40 8.97 -1.65
N ASN A 224 -12.03 10.13 -1.15
CA ASN A 224 -12.21 11.42 -1.81
C ASN A 224 -10.89 12.22 -1.68
N VAL A 225 -9.88 11.80 -2.43
CA VAL A 225 -8.54 12.42 -2.40
C VAL A 225 -8.12 12.79 -3.82
N THR A 226 -7.33 13.85 -3.96
CA THR A 226 -6.75 14.26 -5.25
C THR A 226 -5.50 13.46 -5.61
N ARG A 227 -4.79 12.95 -4.60
CA ARG A 227 -3.67 12.02 -4.73
C ARG A 227 -3.57 11.15 -3.48
N PHE A 228 -2.99 9.98 -3.58
CA PHE A 228 -2.69 9.13 -2.44
C PHE A 228 -1.27 9.42 -1.95
N THR A 229 -1.13 9.64 -0.66
CA THR A 229 0.17 9.65 0.01
C THR A 229 0.63 8.21 0.24
N SER A 230 1.93 7.94 0.14
CA SER A 230 2.50 6.65 0.51
C SER A 230 2.29 6.40 2.00
N LEU A 231 1.71 5.27 2.39
CA LEU A 231 1.61 4.84 3.78
C LEU A 231 2.96 4.39 4.33
N ARG A 232 3.73 3.71 3.50
CA ARG A 232 5.04 3.16 3.82
C ARG A 232 5.86 3.01 2.55
N GLU A 233 7.15 3.14 2.66
CA GLU A 233 8.09 2.86 1.60
C GLU A 233 8.90 1.62 1.94
N VAL A 234 9.14 0.78 0.95
CA VAL A 234 9.98 -0.41 1.04
C VAL A 234 11.04 -0.34 -0.05
N GLN A 235 11.96 -1.30 -0.07
CA GLN A 235 12.95 -1.35 -1.13
C GLN A 235 12.27 -1.44 -2.50
N PRO A 236 12.64 -0.58 -3.47
CA PRO A 236 12.14 -0.67 -4.84
C PRO A 236 12.39 -2.04 -5.46
N GLN A 237 11.46 -2.52 -6.28
CA GLN A 237 11.59 -3.81 -6.97
C GLN A 237 12.71 -3.80 -8.02
N VAL A 238 13.05 -2.62 -8.54
CA VAL A 238 14.18 -2.39 -9.44
C VAL A 238 14.95 -1.16 -8.96
N ASP A 239 16.27 -1.18 -9.09
CA ASP A 239 17.10 -0.02 -8.75
C ASP A 239 16.67 1.22 -9.52
N MET A 240 16.48 2.34 -8.81
CA MET A 240 16.02 3.60 -9.41
C MET A 240 16.97 4.15 -10.46
N THR A 241 18.27 3.81 -10.37
CA THR A 241 19.25 4.19 -11.40
C THR A 241 19.02 3.41 -12.69
N VAL A 242 18.58 2.15 -12.61
CA VAL A 242 18.20 1.31 -13.76
C VAL A 242 16.86 1.79 -14.32
N LEU A 243 15.87 2.04 -13.45
CA LEU A 243 14.56 2.54 -13.90
C LEU A 243 14.68 3.84 -14.69
N ARG A 244 15.50 4.79 -14.22
CA ARG A 244 15.71 6.07 -14.90
C ARG A 244 16.39 5.94 -16.27
N LYS A 245 17.14 4.87 -16.52
CA LYS A 245 17.73 4.61 -17.84
C LYS A 245 16.73 4.15 -18.90
N ILE A 246 15.49 3.84 -18.53
CA ILE A 246 14.46 3.35 -19.47
C ILE A 246 14.27 4.30 -20.66
N VAL A 247 14.39 5.61 -20.46
CA VAL A 247 14.30 6.62 -21.54
C VAL A 247 15.54 6.68 -22.43
N ASN A 248 16.66 6.13 -22.00
CA ASN A 248 17.88 6.01 -22.80
C ASN A 248 17.82 4.80 -23.72
N TYR A 249 17.17 3.73 -23.27
CA TYR A 249 17.00 2.50 -24.05
C TYR A 249 15.86 2.63 -25.07
N PHE A 250 14.74 3.20 -24.66
CA PHE A 250 13.55 3.33 -25.51
C PHE A 250 13.35 4.80 -25.90
N LYS A 251 13.61 5.12 -27.19
CA LYS A 251 13.51 6.49 -27.75
C LYS A 251 12.08 7.03 -27.78
N SER A 252 11.10 6.12 -27.84
CA SER A 252 9.65 6.39 -27.78
C SER A 252 8.95 5.21 -27.09
N GLU A 253 7.68 5.40 -26.74
CA GLU A 253 6.84 4.37 -26.09
C GLU A 253 6.67 3.10 -26.93
N ASP A 254 6.70 3.23 -28.25
CA ASP A 254 6.52 2.13 -29.20
C ASP A 254 7.84 1.70 -29.85
N TYR A 255 8.98 2.15 -29.29
CA TYR A 255 10.29 1.80 -29.81
C TYR A 255 10.61 0.35 -29.41
N GLN A 256 11.02 -0.45 -30.40
CA GLN A 256 11.59 -1.77 -30.17
C GLN A 256 13.12 -1.67 -30.12
N TYR A 257 13.68 -2.09 -28.99
CA TYR A 257 15.12 -2.11 -28.79
C TYR A 257 15.71 -3.38 -29.39
N GLU A 258 16.47 -3.24 -30.47
CA GLU A 258 17.07 -4.36 -31.18
C GLU A 258 18.18 -5.03 -30.33
N LEU A 259 18.13 -6.33 -30.27
CA LEU A 259 19.08 -7.21 -29.59
C LEU A 259 19.82 -8.06 -30.62
N ASN A 260 20.98 -8.56 -30.24
CA ASN A 260 21.73 -9.56 -30.99
C ASN A 260 22.59 -10.38 -30.02
N PRO A 261 23.27 -11.47 -30.45
CA PRO A 261 24.03 -12.36 -29.57
C PRO A 261 25.10 -11.69 -28.71
N SER A 262 25.57 -10.48 -29.08
CA SER A 262 26.56 -9.76 -28.25
C SER A 262 26.02 -9.20 -26.94
N TYR A 263 24.70 -9.19 -26.76
CA TYR A 263 24.04 -8.79 -25.52
C TYR A 263 24.03 -9.92 -24.48
N GLU A 264 24.08 -11.18 -24.90
CA GLU A 264 23.97 -12.33 -24.00
C GLU A 264 25.33 -12.64 -23.33
N PRO A 265 25.46 -12.47 -22.01
CA PRO A 265 26.76 -12.57 -21.31
C PRO A 265 27.39 -13.96 -21.39
N THR A 266 26.60 -15.03 -21.63
CA THR A 266 27.13 -16.39 -21.80
C THR A 266 27.62 -16.67 -23.22
N ASN A 267 27.33 -15.82 -24.19
CA ASN A 267 27.74 -15.96 -25.60
C ASN A 267 29.19 -15.49 -25.81
N ARG A 268 30.15 -16.03 -25.03
CA ARG A 268 31.57 -15.72 -25.11
C ARG A 268 32.31 -16.87 -25.79
N SER A 269 33.31 -16.54 -26.63
CA SER A 269 34.11 -17.53 -27.38
C SER A 269 34.87 -18.52 -26.49
N GLU A 270 34.97 -18.21 -25.20
CA GLU A 270 35.75 -18.99 -24.21
C GLU A 270 34.87 -20.09 -23.52
N VAL A 271 33.58 -20.18 -23.80
CA VAL A 271 32.65 -21.07 -23.10
C VAL A 271 32.36 -22.31 -23.95
N VAL A 272 32.20 -23.47 -23.31
CA VAL A 272 32.03 -24.79 -23.97
C VAL A 272 30.58 -25.06 -24.38
N HIS A 273 29.90 -24.11 -25.04
CA HIS A 273 28.59 -24.32 -25.66
C HIS A 273 28.54 -23.60 -27.01
N ASN A 274 27.47 -23.84 -27.77
CA ASN A 274 27.32 -23.20 -29.08
C ASN A 274 27.23 -21.69 -28.93
N VAL A 275 28.28 -20.98 -29.34
CA VAL A 275 28.36 -19.52 -29.40
C VAL A 275 28.17 -19.07 -30.84
N ILE A 276 27.54 -17.93 -31.02
CA ILE A 276 27.26 -17.33 -32.33
C ILE A 276 27.78 -15.88 -32.38
N GLU A 277 28.35 -15.49 -33.51
CA GLU A 277 28.73 -14.11 -33.71
C GLU A 277 27.48 -13.21 -33.92
N PRO A 278 27.54 -11.93 -33.41
CA PRO A 278 28.65 -11.34 -32.69
C PRO A 278 28.72 -11.79 -31.21
N TYR A 279 29.96 -12.05 -30.72
CA TYR A 279 30.16 -12.46 -29.33
C TYR A 279 29.84 -11.38 -28.32
N ALA A 280 29.58 -11.78 -27.08
CA ALA A 280 29.31 -10.89 -25.97
C ALA A 280 30.41 -9.84 -25.79
N ASN A 281 30.01 -8.59 -25.55
CA ASN A 281 30.88 -7.52 -25.12
C ASN A 281 30.32 -6.83 -23.87
N ASP A 282 31.20 -6.20 -23.11
CA ASP A 282 30.88 -5.68 -21.76
C ASP A 282 29.83 -4.53 -21.82
N GLU A 283 29.83 -3.71 -22.89
CA GLU A 283 28.87 -2.63 -23.05
C GLU A 283 27.43 -3.18 -23.27
N ASN A 284 27.27 -4.08 -24.22
CA ASN A 284 25.97 -4.68 -24.54
C ASN A 284 25.44 -5.55 -23.41
N THR A 285 26.33 -6.32 -22.73
CA THR A 285 25.90 -7.16 -21.59
C THR A 285 25.47 -6.32 -20.40
N ALA A 286 26.06 -5.16 -20.16
CA ALA A 286 25.62 -4.22 -19.11
C ALA A 286 24.22 -3.66 -19.43
N VAL A 287 23.96 -3.26 -20.67
CA VAL A 287 22.62 -2.84 -21.11
C VAL A 287 21.61 -3.98 -20.96
N PHE A 288 21.99 -5.18 -21.39
CA PHE A 288 21.11 -6.35 -21.32
C PHE A 288 20.73 -6.71 -19.87
N SER A 289 21.69 -6.61 -18.94
CA SER A 289 21.43 -6.78 -17.52
C SER A 289 20.40 -5.77 -16.98
N ASP A 290 20.45 -4.51 -17.41
CA ASP A 290 19.47 -3.51 -17.03
C ASP A 290 18.10 -3.83 -17.66
N LEU A 291 18.04 -4.23 -18.94
CA LEU A 291 16.80 -4.64 -19.60
C LEU A 291 16.15 -5.87 -18.96
N GLN A 292 16.96 -6.85 -18.54
CA GLN A 292 16.47 -8.03 -17.80
C GLN A 292 15.90 -7.67 -16.43
N LYS A 293 16.49 -6.70 -15.72
CA LYS A 293 15.92 -6.19 -14.46
C LYS A 293 14.58 -5.49 -14.69
N LEU A 294 14.45 -4.73 -15.78
CA LEU A 294 13.18 -4.09 -16.16
C LEU A 294 12.13 -5.12 -16.59
N GLU A 295 12.55 -6.20 -17.27
CA GLU A 295 11.68 -7.33 -17.62
C GLU A 295 11.20 -8.06 -16.37
N GLY A 296 12.09 -8.34 -15.40
CA GLY A 296 11.76 -8.99 -14.15
C GLY A 296 10.70 -8.27 -13.29
N VAL A 297 10.50 -6.96 -13.50
CA VAL A 297 9.42 -6.17 -12.87
C VAL A 297 8.28 -5.84 -13.84
N GLY A 298 8.22 -6.49 -15.01
CA GLY A 298 7.14 -6.39 -15.97
C GLY A 298 7.07 -5.07 -16.74
N LEU A 299 8.17 -4.31 -16.84
CA LEU A 299 8.22 -3.07 -17.61
C LEU A 299 8.65 -3.29 -19.06
N VAL A 300 9.40 -4.35 -19.34
CA VAL A 300 9.92 -4.73 -20.64
C VAL A 300 9.50 -6.15 -20.97
N VAL A 301 9.34 -6.48 -22.23
CA VAL A 301 9.00 -7.83 -22.70
C VAL A 301 9.76 -8.12 -24.00
N PRO A 302 10.26 -9.36 -24.22
CA PRO A 302 10.85 -9.75 -25.49
C PRO A 302 9.80 -9.77 -26.60
N VAL A 303 10.19 -9.45 -27.84
CA VAL A 303 9.32 -9.45 -29.03
C VAL A 303 9.50 -10.75 -29.80
N GLY A 304 8.41 -11.52 -29.91
CA GLY A 304 8.38 -12.78 -30.68
C GLY A 304 9.16 -13.93 -30.07
N GLU A 305 9.53 -13.84 -28.79
CA GLU A 305 10.22 -14.86 -28.02
C GLU A 305 9.65 -14.93 -26.59
N GLU A 306 9.84 -16.06 -25.93
CA GLU A 306 9.37 -16.23 -24.54
C GLU A 306 10.30 -15.64 -23.48
N HIS A 307 11.61 -15.50 -23.82
CA HIS A 307 12.64 -15.04 -22.87
C HIS A 307 13.63 -14.10 -23.56
N MET A 308 14.16 -13.16 -22.78
CA MET A 308 15.17 -12.19 -23.23
C MET A 308 16.42 -12.88 -23.84
N TYR A 309 16.80 -14.04 -23.29
CA TYR A 309 17.89 -14.85 -23.84
C TYR A 309 17.66 -15.18 -25.32
N TYR A 310 16.50 -15.71 -25.66
CA TYR A 310 16.17 -16.06 -27.06
C TYR A 310 16.05 -14.82 -27.94
N ALA A 311 15.51 -13.73 -27.39
CA ALA A 311 15.44 -12.47 -28.11
C ALA A 311 16.84 -11.96 -28.52
N ALA A 312 17.85 -12.08 -27.63
CA ALA A 312 19.24 -11.74 -27.94
C ALA A 312 19.84 -12.74 -28.94
N MET A 313 19.78 -14.05 -28.68
CA MET A 313 20.42 -15.07 -29.51
C MET A 313 19.82 -15.15 -30.92
N ASN A 314 18.53 -14.87 -31.08
CA ASN A 314 17.81 -14.91 -32.37
C ASN A 314 17.72 -13.52 -33.05
N SER A 315 18.52 -12.52 -32.58
CA SER A 315 18.57 -11.16 -33.13
C SER A 315 17.19 -10.54 -33.30
N LYS A 316 16.38 -10.63 -32.23
CA LYS A 316 15.06 -10.01 -32.11
C LYS A 316 15.14 -8.69 -31.33
N ALA A 317 14.05 -8.26 -30.75
CA ALA A 317 13.95 -7.04 -30.00
C ALA A 317 13.29 -7.25 -28.63
N CYS A 318 13.29 -6.22 -27.80
CA CYS A 318 12.40 -6.09 -26.66
C CYS A 318 11.67 -4.73 -26.73
N GLU A 319 10.52 -4.64 -26.06
CA GLU A 319 9.68 -3.46 -26.06
C GLU A 319 9.08 -3.18 -24.68
N LEU A 320 8.52 -1.99 -24.50
CA LEU A 320 7.85 -1.58 -23.29
C LEU A 320 6.45 -2.22 -23.19
N THR A 321 6.14 -2.81 -22.03
CA THR A 321 4.77 -3.20 -21.69
C THR A 321 3.89 -1.94 -21.49
N ALA A 322 2.58 -2.10 -21.31
CA ALA A 322 1.70 -0.98 -20.98
C ALA A 322 2.14 -0.26 -19.68
N VAL A 323 2.58 -1.03 -18.66
CA VAL A 323 3.14 -0.47 -17.42
C VAL A 323 4.50 0.18 -17.69
N GLY A 324 5.34 -0.43 -18.52
CA GLY A 324 6.62 0.13 -18.93
C GLY A 324 6.48 1.48 -19.63
N LYS A 325 5.50 1.65 -20.52
CA LYS A 325 5.18 2.93 -21.16
C LYS A 325 4.79 4.01 -20.16
N GLN A 326 4.03 3.64 -19.11
CA GLN A 326 3.67 4.58 -18.04
C GLN A 326 4.92 5.04 -17.29
N TYR A 327 5.80 4.13 -16.86
CA TYR A 327 7.03 4.49 -16.13
C TYR A 327 8.00 5.26 -17.04
N TRP A 328 8.08 4.92 -18.32
CA TRP A 328 8.87 5.69 -19.30
C TRP A 328 8.43 7.16 -19.37
N ARG A 329 7.08 7.43 -19.40
CA ARG A 329 6.55 8.80 -19.35
C ARG A 329 6.91 9.51 -18.06
N LEU A 330 6.74 8.85 -16.91
CA LEU A 330 7.05 9.43 -15.61
C LEU A 330 8.53 9.84 -15.51
N VAL A 331 9.45 8.99 -15.99
CA VAL A 331 10.88 9.30 -16.05
C VAL A 331 11.14 10.45 -17.01
N LYS A 332 10.54 10.43 -18.21
CA LYS A 332 10.73 11.47 -19.24
C LYS A 332 10.25 12.85 -18.78
N GLU A 333 9.19 12.87 -17.98
CA GLU A 333 8.63 14.10 -17.39
C GLU A 333 9.36 14.55 -16.11
N GLY A 334 10.39 13.82 -15.67
CA GLY A 334 11.14 14.14 -14.45
C GLY A 334 10.33 13.95 -13.16
N ARG A 335 9.34 13.07 -13.18
CA ARG A 335 8.46 12.76 -12.04
C ARG A 335 8.98 11.60 -11.19
N ILE A 336 9.97 10.87 -11.71
CA ILE A 336 10.70 9.77 -11.05
C ILE A 336 12.20 9.96 -11.27
#